data_a40180ec43d20caad28c9a928aad22cb
#
_entry.id   a40180ec43d20caad28c9a928aad22cb
#
_cell.length_a   1.000
_cell.length_b   1.000
_cell.length_c   1.000
_cell.angle_alpha   90.00
_cell.angle_beta   90.00
_cell.angle_gamma   90.00
#
_symmetry.space_group_name_H-M   'P 1'
#
loop_
_entity.id
_entity.type
_entity.pdbx_description
1 polymer ?
#
loop_
_entity_poly.entity_id
_entity_poly.type
_entity_poly.pdbx_seq_one_letter_code
_entity_poly.pdbx_strand_id
1 'polypeptide(L)'
;TGQFRSVGEAVEVCRAFMEYRKVIFVKKGVYKEKVVVPSWLTNIEIVGEDRDKTVITYDDHANVPLKETGLPMGTFRTYTVKIEGCDITLRNITIENNAERLGQAVALHTEGDRLTFVNCRFLGNQDTVYTGMQNTRLCFEDCYIEGTTDFIFGPSTAWFENCEIRSKADSYVTAASTPADIQ
;
A
#
# COMPACT_ATOMS: atom_id res chain seq x y z
N THR A 1 15.02 19.54 -8.51
CA THR A 1 13.73 19.56 -9.22
C THR A 1 13.58 18.23 -9.95
N GLY A 2 12.53 17.46 -9.66
CA GLY A 2 12.19 16.22 -10.38
C GLY A 2 11.50 16.53 -11.71
N GLN A 3 11.27 15.49 -12.53
CA GLN A 3 10.48 15.58 -13.76
C GLN A 3 8.99 15.80 -13.46
N PHE A 4 8.52 15.23 -12.33
CA PHE A 4 7.14 15.26 -11.86
C PHE A 4 7.06 15.88 -10.47
N ARG A 5 5.90 16.42 -10.11
CA ARG A 5 5.66 17.03 -8.81
C ARG A 5 5.06 16.05 -7.79
N SER A 6 4.42 14.99 -8.28
CA SER A 6 3.81 13.95 -7.47
C SER A 6 4.20 12.55 -7.95
N VAL A 7 3.95 11.55 -7.13
CA VAL A 7 4.17 10.13 -7.48
C VAL A 7 3.10 9.67 -8.46
N GLY A 8 1.85 10.12 -8.25
CA GLY A 8 0.73 9.82 -9.15
C GLY A 8 0.99 10.28 -10.58
N GLU A 9 1.46 11.54 -10.79
CA GLU A 9 1.86 12.03 -12.13
C GLU A 9 2.94 11.14 -12.78
N ALA A 10 3.92 10.65 -12.01
CA ALA A 10 4.95 9.77 -12.54
C ALA A 10 4.41 8.39 -12.92
N VAL A 11 3.41 7.88 -12.22
CA VAL A 11 2.72 6.62 -12.56
C VAL A 11 1.87 6.80 -13.82
N GLU A 12 1.13 7.90 -13.94
CA GLU A 12 0.23 8.18 -15.09
C GLU A 12 0.94 8.21 -16.44
N VAL A 13 2.19 8.65 -16.49
CA VAL A 13 2.97 8.68 -17.75
C VAL A 13 3.57 7.33 -18.15
N CYS A 14 3.48 6.33 -17.29
CA CYS A 14 3.93 4.99 -17.61
C CYS A 14 3.04 4.36 -18.69
N ARG A 15 3.66 3.85 -19.75
CA ARG A 15 2.91 3.19 -20.84
C ARG A 15 2.34 1.86 -20.35
N ALA A 16 1.04 1.65 -20.67
CA ALA A 16 0.34 0.41 -20.41
C ALA A 16 0.90 -0.77 -21.23
N PHE A 17 0.77 -1.98 -20.69
CA PHE A 17 1.08 -3.26 -21.35
C PHE A 17 2.53 -3.41 -21.87
N MET A 18 3.48 -2.72 -21.24
CA MET A 18 4.90 -2.79 -21.64
C MET A 18 5.66 -3.74 -20.72
N GLU A 19 6.38 -4.69 -21.32
CA GLU A 19 7.16 -5.71 -20.59
C GLU A 19 8.49 -5.20 -20.04
N TYR A 20 9.02 -4.09 -20.53
CA TYR A 20 10.27 -3.55 -20.00
C TYR A 20 10.08 -2.94 -18.61
N ARG A 21 11.11 -3.08 -17.77
CA ARG A 21 11.13 -2.50 -16.42
C ARG A 21 11.12 -0.97 -16.49
N LYS A 22 10.20 -0.37 -15.75
CA LYS A 22 10.09 1.08 -15.56
C LYS A 22 10.48 1.41 -14.12
N VAL A 23 11.34 2.41 -13.93
CA VAL A 23 11.79 2.84 -12.61
C VAL A 23 11.32 4.27 -12.35
N ILE A 24 10.57 4.46 -11.27
CA ILE A 24 10.17 5.76 -10.75
C ILE A 24 11.01 6.03 -9.51
N PHE A 25 11.91 7.00 -9.60
CA PHE A 25 12.70 7.45 -8.45
C PHE A 25 12.00 8.60 -7.73
N VAL A 26 11.70 8.39 -6.45
CA VAL A 26 10.97 9.34 -5.61
C VAL A 26 11.96 10.01 -4.64
N LYS A 27 12.14 11.31 -4.77
CA LYS A 27 13.01 12.08 -3.87
C LYS A 27 12.42 12.16 -2.47
N LYS A 28 13.29 12.49 -1.49
CA LYS A 28 12.87 12.83 -0.14
C LYS A 28 11.80 13.92 -0.16
N GLY A 29 10.74 13.69 0.58
CA GLY A 29 9.60 14.61 0.70
C GLY A 29 8.39 13.90 1.28
N VAL A 30 7.41 14.70 1.67
CA VAL A 30 6.08 14.23 2.09
C VAL A 30 5.10 14.51 0.97
N TYR A 31 4.54 13.47 0.40
CA TYR A 31 3.62 13.50 -0.72
C TYR A 31 2.21 13.19 -0.18
N LYS A 32 1.41 14.25 0.03
CA LYS A 32 0.02 14.06 0.48
C LYS A 32 -0.87 13.82 -0.73
N GLU A 33 -0.97 12.58 -1.13
CA GLU A 33 -1.73 12.14 -2.31
C GLU A 33 -2.20 10.69 -2.19
N LYS A 34 -3.23 10.32 -2.95
CA LYS A 34 -3.61 8.93 -3.18
C LYS A 34 -2.99 8.47 -4.49
N VAL A 35 -2.23 7.38 -4.46
CA VAL A 35 -1.55 6.82 -5.63
C VAL A 35 -2.21 5.51 -6.04
N VAL A 36 -2.54 5.37 -7.32
CA VAL A 36 -3.04 4.11 -7.89
C VAL A 36 -2.07 3.64 -8.97
N VAL A 37 -1.57 2.41 -8.84
CA VAL A 37 -0.87 1.70 -9.92
C VAL A 37 -1.89 0.77 -10.57
N PRO A 38 -2.48 1.16 -11.71
CA PRO A 38 -3.61 0.44 -12.29
C PRO A 38 -3.22 -0.90 -12.90
N SER A 39 -4.19 -1.78 -13.09
CA SER A 39 -4.01 -3.19 -13.51
C SER A 39 -3.30 -3.38 -14.86
N TRP A 40 -3.34 -2.39 -15.76
CA TRP A 40 -2.65 -2.43 -17.04
C TRP A 40 -1.16 -2.04 -16.97
N LEU A 41 -0.66 -1.66 -15.79
CA LEU A 41 0.76 -1.39 -15.57
C LEU A 41 1.45 -2.61 -14.96
N THR A 42 2.56 -3.01 -15.55
CA THR A 42 3.40 -4.13 -15.09
C THR A 42 4.87 -3.73 -15.10
N ASN A 43 5.70 -4.49 -14.39
CA ASN A 43 7.15 -4.28 -14.36
C ASN A 43 7.55 -2.85 -13.95
N ILE A 44 6.94 -2.34 -12.89
CA ILE A 44 7.27 -1.02 -12.33
C ILE A 44 8.02 -1.20 -11.02
N GLU A 45 9.08 -0.44 -10.86
CA GLU A 45 9.76 -0.28 -9.59
C GLU A 45 9.67 1.18 -9.13
N ILE A 46 9.13 1.38 -7.92
CA ILE A 46 9.07 2.69 -7.26
C ILE A 46 10.12 2.69 -6.15
N VAL A 47 11.11 3.57 -6.27
CA VAL A 47 12.25 3.62 -5.36
C VAL A 47 12.32 4.97 -4.66
N GLY A 48 12.14 4.96 -3.35
CA GLY A 48 12.36 6.14 -2.52
C GLY A 48 13.85 6.41 -2.31
N GLU A 49 14.21 7.68 -2.25
CA GLU A 49 15.59 8.11 -1.96
C GLU A 49 16.02 7.71 -0.53
N ASP A 50 15.07 7.66 0.41
CA ASP A 50 15.33 7.34 1.81
C ASP A 50 14.02 6.82 2.42
N ARG A 51 14.06 5.64 3.04
CA ARG A 51 12.87 4.98 3.60
C ARG A 51 12.06 5.87 4.54
N ASP A 52 12.73 6.59 5.42
CA ASP A 52 12.08 7.34 6.50
C ASP A 52 11.70 8.77 6.07
N LYS A 53 12.27 9.26 4.98
CA LYS A 53 12.09 10.64 4.49
C LYS A 53 11.36 10.74 3.15
N THR A 54 11.09 9.60 2.50
CA THR A 54 10.26 9.55 1.30
C THR A 54 8.91 8.98 1.73
N VAL A 55 7.94 9.84 1.97
CA VAL A 55 6.65 9.47 2.60
C VAL A 55 5.50 9.81 1.67
N ILE A 56 4.71 8.81 1.30
CA ILE A 56 3.40 9.01 0.68
C ILE A 56 2.36 8.85 1.79
N THR A 57 1.54 9.87 2.00
CA THR A 57 0.58 9.90 3.11
C THR A 57 -0.79 10.39 2.67
N TYR A 58 -1.83 9.90 3.32
CA TYR A 58 -3.20 10.40 3.20
C TYR A 58 -3.97 10.17 4.50
N ASP A 59 -5.19 10.72 4.61
CA ASP A 59 -5.94 10.80 5.86
C ASP A 59 -7.42 10.38 5.73
N ASP A 60 -7.77 9.58 4.73
CA ASP A 60 -9.10 9.01 4.59
C ASP A 60 -9.34 7.87 5.60
N HIS A 61 -10.54 7.79 6.18
CA HIS A 61 -11.02 6.68 6.98
C HIS A 61 -12.43 6.25 6.55
N ALA A 62 -12.85 5.05 6.91
CA ALA A 62 -14.08 4.42 6.41
C ALA A 62 -15.37 5.24 6.64
N ASN A 63 -15.39 6.07 7.66
CA ASN A 63 -16.55 6.90 8.02
C ASN A 63 -16.58 8.28 7.34
N VAL A 64 -15.60 8.61 6.49
CA VAL A 64 -15.65 9.84 5.69
C VAL A 64 -16.85 9.75 4.74
N PRO A 65 -17.75 10.76 4.73
CA PRO A 65 -18.91 10.74 3.85
C PRO A 65 -18.51 10.97 2.39
N LEU A 66 -19.06 10.16 1.50
CA LEU A 66 -18.93 10.37 0.05
C LEU A 66 -19.71 11.64 -0.36
N LYS A 67 -19.10 12.48 -1.19
CA LYS A 67 -19.66 13.78 -1.59
C LYS A 67 -21.02 13.66 -2.28
N GLU A 68 -21.19 12.63 -3.11
CA GLU A 68 -22.38 12.45 -3.95
C GLU A 68 -23.56 11.85 -3.17
N THR A 69 -23.31 11.02 -2.18
CA THR A 69 -24.37 10.25 -1.50
C THR A 69 -24.51 10.54 -0.03
N GLY A 70 -23.48 11.12 0.60
CA GLY A 70 -23.39 11.28 2.06
C GLY A 70 -23.17 9.96 2.83
N LEU A 71 -23.10 8.82 2.15
CA LEU A 71 -22.84 7.52 2.77
C LEU A 71 -21.37 7.38 3.17
N PRO A 72 -21.04 6.55 4.18
CA PRO A 72 -19.65 6.27 4.54
C PRO A 72 -18.85 5.73 3.36
N MET A 73 -17.61 6.16 3.23
CA MET A 73 -16.67 5.77 2.17
C MET A 73 -16.40 4.25 2.16
N GLY A 74 -16.36 3.64 3.34
CA GLY A 74 -16.01 2.24 3.52
C GLY A 74 -14.50 1.98 3.40
N THR A 75 -14.04 0.84 3.95
CA THR A 75 -12.63 0.49 4.11
C THR A 75 -11.81 0.58 2.82
N PHE A 76 -12.30 -0.06 1.74
CA PHE A 76 -11.50 -0.25 0.53
C PHE A 76 -11.27 1.01 -0.33
N ARG A 77 -11.89 2.13 0.03
CA ARG A 77 -11.64 3.43 -0.62
C ARG A 77 -10.69 4.33 0.15
N THR A 78 -10.25 3.92 1.34
CA THR A 78 -9.43 4.75 2.23
C THR A 78 -7.93 4.71 1.93
N TYR A 79 -7.49 3.87 1.02
CA TYR A 79 -6.07 3.63 0.73
C TYR A 79 -5.28 4.91 0.45
N THR A 80 -4.04 4.91 0.89
CA THR A 80 -3.04 5.89 0.44
C THR A 80 -2.42 5.44 -0.88
N VAL A 81 -1.93 4.18 -0.94
CA VAL A 81 -1.41 3.59 -2.18
C VAL A 81 -2.20 2.34 -2.53
N LYS A 82 -2.72 2.26 -3.75
CA LYS A 82 -3.38 1.08 -4.30
C LYS A 82 -2.58 0.50 -5.46
N ILE A 83 -2.32 -0.82 -5.44
CA ILE A 83 -1.58 -1.52 -6.49
C ILE A 83 -2.46 -2.61 -7.08
N GLU A 84 -2.94 -2.38 -8.29
CA GLU A 84 -3.73 -3.34 -9.07
C GLU A 84 -2.88 -4.09 -10.10
N GLY A 85 -1.74 -3.50 -10.49
CA GLY A 85 -0.80 -4.07 -11.46
C GLY A 85 0.02 -5.22 -10.90
N CYS A 86 0.53 -6.08 -11.77
CA CYS A 86 1.40 -7.20 -11.41
C CYS A 86 2.89 -6.88 -11.62
N ASP A 87 3.78 -7.65 -10.98
CA ASP A 87 5.24 -7.46 -11.09
C ASP A 87 5.68 -6.05 -10.68
N ILE A 88 5.15 -5.56 -9.57
CA ILE A 88 5.45 -4.24 -9.03
C ILE A 88 6.37 -4.39 -7.82
N THR A 89 7.42 -3.58 -7.78
CA THR A 89 8.34 -3.52 -6.64
C THR A 89 8.36 -2.12 -6.04
N LEU A 90 8.23 -2.02 -4.72
CA LEU A 90 8.47 -0.80 -3.96
C LEU A 90 9.71 -0.95 -3.09
N ARG A 91 10.58 0.08 -3.06
CA ARG A 91 11.80 0.09 -2.23
C ARG A 91 12.00 1.40 -1.51
N ASN A 92 12.51 1.33 -0.29
CA ASN A 92 12.98 2.48 0.48
C ASN A 92 11.94 3.60 0.61
N ILE A 93 10.68 3.27 0.88
CA ILE A 93 9.59 4.23 0.93
C ILE A 93 8.69 3.98 2.14
N THR A 94 8.16 5.04 2.72
CA THR A 94 7.10 4.98 3.72
C THR A 94 5.74 5.26 3.08
N ILE A 95 4.80 4.37 3.31
CA ILE A 95 3.38 4.54 2.97
C ILE A 95 2.60 4.65 4.28
N GLU A 96 1.87 5.73 4.43
CA GLU A 96 1.17 6.04 5.67
C GLU A 96 -0.30 6.39 5.39
N ASN A 97 -1.20 5.87 6.20
CA ASN A 97 -2.49 6.48 6.40
C ASN A 97 -2.50 7.11 7.79
N ASN A 98 -2.48 8.45 7.85
CA ASN A 98 -2.39 9.21 9.10
C ASN A 98 -3.75 9.68 9.64
N ALA A 99 -4.85 9.07 9.18
CA ALA A 99 -6.17 9.33 9.74
C ALA A 99 -6.19 9.09 11.26
N GLU A 100 -6.95 9.89 11.98
CA GLU A 100 -7.26 9.62 13.38
C GLU A 100 -7.96 8.25 13.52
N ARG A 101 -8.00 7.70 14.74
CA ARG A 101 -8.64 6.41 15.04
C ARG A 101 -10.17 6.49 14.98
N LEU A 102 -10.70 6.85 13.82
CA LEU A 102 -12.14 7.06 13.57
C LEU A 102 -12.77 5.92 12.74
N GLY A 103 -12.03 4.87 12.46
CA GLY A 103 -12.46 3.71 11.68
C GLY A 103 -11.31 3.10 10.91
N GLN A 104 -11.63 2.16 10.03
CA GLN A 104 -10.66 1.52 9.14
C GLN A 104 -10.00 2.55 8.22
N ALA A 105 -8.68 2.43 8.03
CA ALA A 105 -7.88 3.42 7.30
C ALA A 105 -6.65 2.74 6.67
N VAL A 106 -6.79 2.34 5.41
CA VAL A 106 -5.79 1.56 4.69
C VAL A 106 -4.62 2.44 4.22
N ALA A 107 -3.41 2.07 4.56
CA ALA A 107 -2.22 2.68 3.97
C ALA A 107 -1.88 2.03 2.62
N LEU A 108 -1.69 0.71 2.60
CA LEU A 108 -1.41 -0.07 1.40
C LEU A 108 -2.58 -0.99 1.05
N HIS A 109 -3.10 -0.89 -0.17
CA HIS A 109 -4.12 -1.76 -0.74
C HIS A 109 -3.54 -2.48 -1.96
N THR A 110 -3.49 -3.80 -1.94
CA THR A 110 -2.99 -4.60 -3.07
C THR A 110 -4.09 -5.43 -3.72
N GLU A 111 -4.04 -5.53 -5.05
CA GLU A 111 -4.90 -6.43 -5.84
C GLU A 111 -4.07 -7.22 -6.88
N GLY A 112 -2.86 -6.76 -7.20
CA GLY A 112 -1.96 -7.39 -8.16
C GLY A 112 -1.24 -8.62 -7.62
N ASP A 113 -0.67 -9.42 -8.52
CA ASP A 113 0.17 -10.58 -8.21
C ASP A 113 1.66 -10.25 -8.36
N ARG A 114 2.52 -10.99 -7.64
CA ARG A 114 3.98 -10.83 -7.62
C ARG A 114 4.41 -9.41 -7.25
N LEU A 115 3.89 -8.95 -6.12
CA LEU A 115 4.28 -7.67 -5.54
C LEU A 115 5.39 -7.86 -4.53
N THR A 116 6.42 -7.03 -4.61
CA THR A 116 7.57 -7.08 -3.71
C THR A 116 7.77 -5.73 -3.03
N PHE A 117 7.93 -5.77 -1.72
CA PHE A 117 8.18 -4.60 -0.88
C PHE A 117 9.50 -4.80 -0.16
N VAL A 118 10.49 -3.95 -0.38
CA VAL A 118 11.83 -4.09 0.20
C VAL A 118 12.21 -2.84 0.96
N ASN A 119 12.57 -3.00 2.22
CA ASN A 119 12.95 -1.91 3.12
C ASN A 119 11.91 -0.77 3.11
N CYS A 120 10.62 -1.12 3.19
CA CYS A 120 9.51 -0.18 3.25
C CYS A 120 8.95 -0.04 4.66
N ARG A 121 8.20 1.04 4.90
CA ARG A 121 7.41 1.21 6.12
C ARG A 121 5.94 1.39 5.77
N PHE A 122 5.08 0.69 6.50
CA PHE A 122 3.62 0.79 6.38
C PHE A 122 3.07 1.24 7.73
N LEU A 123 2.58 2.48 7.76
CA LEU A 123 2.15 3.13 9.00
C LEU A 123 0.64 3.40 8.95
N GLY A 124 -0.04 3.00 9.99
CA GLY A 124 -1.49 3.21 10.11
C GLY A 124 -2.03 2.82 11.47
N ASN A 125 -3.34 2.65 11.54
CA ASN A 125 -4.05 2.21 12.72
C ASN A 125 -4.83 0.91 12.42
N GLN A 126 -6.16 0.94 12.35
CA GLN A 126 -6.96 -0.22 11.96
C GLN A 126 -6.84 -0.43 10.45
N ASP A 127 -6.63 -1.68 10.00
CA ASP A 127 -6.59 -2.09 8.60
C ASP A 127 -5.44 -1.46 7.77
N THR A 128 -4.23 -1.37 8.32
CA THR A 128 -3.09 -0.68 7.67
C THR A 128 -2.73 -1.27 6.30
N VAL A 129 -2.60 -2.60 6.19
CA VAL A 129 -2.16 -3.32 4.98
C VAL A 129 -3.21 -4.32 4.53
N TYR A 130 -3.86 -4.03 3.40
CA TYR A 130 -4.75 -4.97 2.73
C TYR A 130 -3.99 -5.82 1.72
N THR A 131 -3.91 -7.13 1.97
CA THR A 131 -3.30 -8.13 1.10
C THR A 131 -4.40 -8.83 0.28
N GLY A 132 -5.01 -8.11 -0.66
CA GLY A 132 -6.02 -8.62 -1.58
C GLY A 132 -5.36 -9.19 -2.83
N MET A 133 -5.91 -9.94 -3.54
CA MET A 133 -6.95 -10.80 -3.94
C MET A 133 -6.56 -12.28 -3.67
N GLN A 134 -7.50 -13.21 -3.85
CA GLN A 134 -7.19 -14.65 -3.83
C GLN A 134 -6.21 -15.01 -4.97
N ASN A 135 -5.33 -15.98 -4.72
CA ASN A 135 -4.31 -16.45 -5.67
C ASN A 135 -3.25 -15.41 -6.07
N THR A 136 -3.10 -14.33 -5.32
CA THR A 136 -2.00 -13.39 -5.50
C THR A 136 -0.88 -13.64 -4.48
N ARG A 137 0.32 -13.25 -4.86
CA ARG A 137 1.56 -13.47 -4.08
C ARG A 137 2.22 -12.15 -3.77
N LEU A 138 2.51 -11.97 -2.49
CA LEU A 138 3.16 -10.77 -1.96
C LEU A 138 4.41 -11.16 -1.20
N CYS A 139 5.48 -10.38 -1.31
CA CYS A 139 6.70 -10.54 -0.54
C CYS A 139 7.07 -9.22 0.13
N PHE A 140 7.29 -9.28 1.44
CA PHE A 140 7.76 -8.16 2.26
C PHE A 140 9.13 -8.53 2.83
N GLU A 141 10.17 -7.78 2.47
CA GLU A 141 11.56 -7.98 2.90
C GLU A 141 12.04 -6.75 3.67
N ASP A 142 12.62 -6.94 4.84
CA ASP A 142 13.18 -5.87 5.68
C ASP A 142 12.18 -4.73 5.97
N CYS A 143 10.88 -5.02 5.99
CA CYS A 143 9.83 -4.04 6.16
C CYS A 143 9.46 -3.79 7.62
N TYR A 144 8.96 -2.59 7.89
CA TYR A 144 8.32 -2.22 9.15
C TYR A 144 6.83 -2.01 8.93
N ILE A 145 5.98 -2.67 9.72
CA ILE A 145 4.52 -2.59 9.61
C ILE A 145 3.94 -2.32 11.00
N GLU A 146 3.13 -1.28 11.13
CA GLU A 146 2.44 -1.00 12.39
C GLU A 146 0.95 -0.74 12.21
N GLY A 147 0.21 -1.05 13.26
CA GLY A 147 -1.23 -0.77 13.34
C GLY A 147 -1.84 -1.10 14.70
N THR A 148 -3.14 -1.00 14.79
CA THR A 148 -3.88 -1.28 16.03
C THR A 148 -4.67 -2.58 15.98
N THR A 149 -5.60 -2.73 15.03
CA THR A 149 -6.50 -3.86 14.89
C THR A 149 -6.48 -4.32 13.45
N ASP A 150 -6.40 -5.65 13.22
CA ASP A 150 -6.49 -6.29 11.90
C ASP A 150 -5.58 -5.63 10.84
N PHE A 151 -4.43 -5.13 11.28
CA PHE A 151 -3.63 -4.23 10.46
C PHE A 151 -2.82 -4.92 9.34
N ILE A 152 -2.90 -6.26 9.25
CA ILE A 152 -2.51 -7.06 8.09
C ILE A 152 -3.70 -7.97 7.78
N PHE A 153 -4.41 -7.72 6.69
CA PHE A 153 -5.64 -8.47 6.40
C PHE A 153 -5.82 -8.74 4.90
N GLY A 154 -6.56 -9.79 4.57
CA GLY A 154 -6.87 -10.15 3.19
C GLY A 154 -6.60 -11.61 2.83
N PRO A 155 -6.93 -12.03 1.58
CA PRO A 155 -6.92 -13.43 1.15
C PRO A 155 -5.65 -13.89 0.42
N SER A 156 -4.68 -13.01 0.15
CA SER A 156 -3.48 -13.38 -0.63
C SER A 156 -2.52 -14.27 0.13
N THR A 157 -1.60 -14.90 -0.58
CA THR A 157 -0.41 -15.52 0.00
C THR A 157 0.66 -14.46 0.20
N ALA A 158 0.97 -14.12 1.44
CA ALA A 158 1.95 -13.10 1.78
C ALA A 158 3.12 -13.70 2.57
N TRP A 159 4.34 -13.44 2.12
CA TRP A 159 5.58 -13.82 2.78
C TRP A 159 6.23 -12.61 3.43
N PHE A 160 6.65 -12.77 4.68
CA PHE A 160 7.31 -11.71 5.45
C PHE A 160 8.70 -12.21 5.86
N GLU A 161 9.75 -11.62 5.31
CA GLU A 161 11.15 -11.93 5.60
C GLU A 161 11.79 -10.77 6.34
N ASN A 162 12.38 -11.08 7.51
CA ASN A 162 13.10 -10.10 8.32
C ASN A 162 12.31 -8.81 8.61
N CYS A 163 10.99 -8.92 8.79
CA CYS A 163 10.10 -7.79 9.02
C CYS A 163 9.90 -7.52 10.52
N GLU A 164 9.80 -6.24 10.88
CA GLU A 164 9.32 -5.80 12.19
C GLU A 164 7.81 -5.51 12.11
N ILE A 165 7.01 -6.26 12.87
CA ILE A 165 5.55 -6.08 12.96
C ILE A 165 5.21 -5.57 14.35
N ARG A 166 4.70 -4.33 14.43
CA ARG A 166 4.43 -3.63 15.69
C ARG A 166 2.95 -3.38 15.92
N SER A 167 2.40 -4.01 16.96
CA SER A 167 1.07 -3.66 17.46
C SER A 167 1.12 -2.40 18.33
N LYS A 168 0.22 -1.46 18.07
CA LYS A 168 0.04 -0.21 18.84
C LYS A 168 -1.14 -0.28 19.82
N ALA A 169 -1.80 -1.42 19.91
CA ALA A 169 -2.94 -1.67 20.81
C ALA A 169 -2.99 -3.15 21.20
N ASP A 170 -3.67 -3.45 22.29
CA ASP A 170 -4.01 -4.83 22.68
C ASP A 170 -5.20 -5.32 21.83
N SER A 171 -4.90 -5.82 20.62
CA SER A 171 -5.89 -6.27 19.65
C SER A 171 -5.27 -7.27 18.66
N TYR A 172 -6.06 -7.73 17.68
CA TYR A 172 -5.61 -8.67 16.67
C TYR A 172 -4.66 -8.03 15.67
N VAL A 173 -3.54 -8.71 15.39
CA VAL A 173 -2.55 -8.27 14.38
C VAL A 173 -3.07 -8.52 12.98
N THR A 174 -3.74 -9.66 12.76
CA THR A 174 -4.15 -10.10 11.42
C THR A 174 -5.62 -10.50 11.37
N ALA A 175 -6.23 -10.27 10.20
CA ALA A 175 -7.52 -10.82 9.79
C ALA A 175 -7.35 -11.51 8.42
N ALA A 176 -6.56 -12.59 8.40
CA ALA A 176 -6.30 -13.36 7.20
C ALA A 176 -7.57 -14.09 6.73
N SER A 177 -7.83 -14.04 5.43
CA SER A 177 -8.96 -14.72 4.78
C SER A 177 -8.53 -15.61 3.61
N THR A 178 -7.30 -16.10 3.64
CA THR A 178 -6.75 -17.02 2.64
C THR A 178 -7.58 -18.31 2.62
N PRO A 179 -8.10 -18.74 1.44
CA PRO A 179 -8.85 -19.96 1.33
C PRO A 179 -8.05 -21.21 1.74
N ALA A 180 -8.73 -22.19 2.35
CA ALA A 180 -8.08 -23.40 2.87
C ALA A 180 -7.51 -24.34 1.79
N ASP A 181 -7.91 -24.16 0.54
CA ASP A 181 -7.47 -24.94 -0.63
C ASP A 181 -6.22 -24.35 -1.31
N ILE A 182 -5.73 -23.20 -0.85
CA ILE A 182 -4.46 -22.62 -1.30
C ILE A 182 -3.32 -23.22 -0.46
N GLN A 183 -2.45 -23.98 -1.12
CA GLN A 183 -1.25 -24.59 -0.55
C GLN A 183 0.01 -23.87 -1.01
#